data_068e6b2fa5cc38554dce194a95576303
#
_entry.id   068e6b2fa5cc38554dce194a95576303
#
_cell.length_a   1.000
_cell.length_b   1.000
_cell.length_c   1.000
_cell.angle_alpha   90.00
_cell.angle_beta   90.00
_cell.angle_gamma   90.00
#
_symmetry.space_group_name_H-M   'P 1'
#
loop_
_entity.id
_entity.type
_entity.pdbx_description
1 polymer ?
#
loop_
_entity_poly.entity_id
_entity_poly.type
_entity_poly.pdbx_seq_one_letter_code
_entity_poly.pdbx_strand_id
1 'polypeptide(L)'
;MAVSALKRGEAVVWVPPRAVGERAFATEPRLLVGLAGSDGLVIQASSLDALPRLRSVRLVFDARDVNLLPAKLPPLAGARLRRALPNVLEDRLLQDPQSCLFAPGPVLPDGTRVVAVIDQGWFEFVVGAFERRGMRVTRAVPGQLAMPLQPGADSLMCIGDGIALRTGRHEGIGWQASSDSRGRALALDALLAQRSLQRDEPPPDRLVAYVADEAWSRPLAASAARAGATLAVEPLGVPVDDGMDLLAGREGTGLSRRLADIDWRAWRWPAGWALAAVVAFLVGLNLHWWQMREESQGLRAALERGFRETFPRVPVVVDPVLQMERELAGLRARAGQSGPADFVPLLARFAQALGPQAAGAMTAAEYRDGRLVVHFIPALVQAAGVREQMQAAARRTGLKIEFAQPGEPVATVSAL
;
A
#
# COMPACT_ATOMS: atom_id res chain seq x y z
N MET A 1 -19.62 13.90 -21.03
CA MET A 1 -19.13 13.30 -19.78
C MET A 1 -20.14 12.31 -19.30
N ALA A 2 -19.75 11.08 -18.97
CA ALA A 2 -20.68 10.05 -18.52
C ALA A 2 -21.22 10.43 -17.14
N VAL A 3 -22.52 10.68 -17.03
CA VAL A 3 -23.21 10.79 -15.76
C VAL A 3 -23.04 9.46 -15.05
N SER A 4 -22.31 9.45 -13.95
CA SER A 4 -22.05 8.24 -13.17
C SER A 4 -23.38 7.74 -12.60
N ALA A 5 -23.97 6.74 -13.22
CA ALA A 5 -25.24 6.15 -12.78
C ALA A 5 -25.08 5.62 -11.34
N LEU A 6 -26.07 5.90 -10.50
CA LEU A 6 -26.15 5.34 -9.14
C LEU A 6 -26.31 3.83 -9.20
N LYS A 7 -25.53 3.12 -8.42
CA LYS A 7 -25.63 1.66 -8.27
C LYS A 7 -26.84 1.31 -7.37
N ARG A 8 -27.42 0.16 -7.56
CA ARG A 8 -28.52 -0.33 -6.73
C ARG A 8 -28.10 -0.41 -5.27
N GLY A 9 -28.81 0.30 -4.37
CA GLY A 9 -28.48 0.42 -2.94
C GLY A 9 -27.52 1.57 -2.60
N GLU A 10 -27.26 2.46 -3.56
CA GLU A 10 -26.55 3.73 -3.39
C GLU A 10 -27.56 4.89 -3.47
N ALA A 11 -27.33 5.93 -2.67
CA ALA A 11 -28.13 7.16 -2.72
C ALA A 11 -27.23 8.40 -2.79
N VAL A 12 -27.80 9.48 -3.30
CA VAL A 12 -27.29 10.84 -3.13
C VAL A 12 -28.10 11.53 -2.07
N VAL A 13 -27.45 12.21 -1.16
CA VAL A 13 -28.11 12.97 -0.08
C VAL A 13 -27.58 14.39 -0.11
N TRP A 14 -28.48 15.33 -0.37
CA TRP A 14 -28.21 16.76 -0.20
C TRP A 14 -28.43 17.11 1.27
N VAL A 15 -27.34 17.48 1.91
CA VAL A 15 -27.26 17.83 3.33
C VAL A 15 -27.77 19.26 3.51
N PRO A 16 -28.69 19.53 4.44
CA PRO A 16 -29.12 20.89 4.74
C PRO A 16 -27.95 21.70 5.33
N PRO A 17 -28.04 23.04 5.31
CA PRO A 17 -26.98 23.88 5.88
C PRO A 17 -26.85 23.65 7.39
N ARG A 18 -25.64 23.90 7.91
CA ARG A 18 -25.30 23.82 9.35
C ARG A 18 -26.29 24.62 10.23
N ALA A 19 -26.81 25.73 9.72
CA ALA A 19 -27.76 26.58 10.44
C ALA A 19 -29.03 25.84 10.87
N VAL A 20 -29.37 24.71 10.25
CA VAL A 20 -30.51 23.85 10.67
C VAL A 20 -30.27 23.22 12.04
N GLY A 21 -29.00 22.94 12.39
CA GLY A 21 -28.62 22.32 13.64
C GLY A 21 -28.78 20.80 13.69
N GLU A 22 -28.01 20.17 14.56
CA GLU A 22 -27.90 18.72 14.67
C GLU A 22 -29.23 18.01 14.99
N ARG A 23 -30.04 18.59 15.86
CA ARG A 23 -31.32 18.00 16.26
C ARG A 23 -32.32 17.94 15.09
N ALA A 24 -32.50 19.05 14.39
CA ALA A 24 -33.43 19.11 13.26
C ALA A 24 -32.91 18.24 12.09
N PHE A 25 -31.60 18.17 11.86
CA PHE A 25 -30.99 17.24 10.91
C PHE A 25 -31.38 15.78 11.16
N ALA A 26 -31.39 15.35 12.42
CA ALA A 26 -31.69 13.98 12.78
C ALA A 26 -33.19 13.63 12.64
N THR A 27 -34.07 14.51 13.07
CA THR A 27 -35.50 14.20 13.27
C THR A 27 -36.44 14.79 12.22
N GLU A 28 -36.05 15.89 11.57
CA GLU A 28 -36.90 16.55 10.58
C GLU A 28 -36.61 16.07 9.16
N PRO A 29 -37.61 16.08 8.25
CA PRO A 29 -37.41 15.68 6.85
C PRO A 29 -36.69 16.78 6.04
N ARG A 30 -35.48 17.13 6.46
CA ARG A 30 -34.62 18.17 5.86
C ARG A 30 -33.66 17.66 4.82
N LEU A 31 -33.47 16.33 4.73
CA LEU A 31 -32.59 15.71 3.73
C LEU A 31 -33.35 15.58 2.41
N LEU A 32 -32.73 15.99 1.31
CA LEU A 32 -33.19 15.56 0.00
C LEU A 32 -32.41 14.32 -0.39
N VAL A 33 -33.12 13.25 -0.72
CA VAL A 33 -32.51 11.94 -1.00
C VAL A 33 -32.88 11.53 -2.41
N GLY A 34 -31.86 11.35 -3.25
CA GLY A 34 -31.98 10.84 -4.60
C GLY A 34 -31.67 9.35 -4.62
N LEU A 35 -32.61 8.55 -5.05
CA LEU A 35 -32.50 7.11 -5.22
C LEU A 35 -32.57 6.76 -6.71
N ALA A 36 -31.85 5.69 -7.13
CA ALA A 36 -31.97 5.18 -8.47
C ALA A 36 -33.38 4.60 -8.71
N GLY A 37 -34.17 5.23 -9.59
CA GLY A 37 -35.45 4.75 -10.08
C GLY A 37 -35.35 4.03 -11.42
N SER A 38 -36.48 3.55 -11.95
CA SER A 38 -36.56 2.91 -13.29
C SER A 38 -36.19 3.90 -14.41
N ASP A 39 -36.62 5.14 -14.29
CA ASP A 39 -36.51 6.16 -15.34
C ASP A 39 -35.54 7.29 -14.98
N GLY A 40 -34.72 7.14 -13.94
CA GLY A 40 -33.76 8.16 -13.49
C GLY A 40 -33.67 8.29 -11.98
N LEU A 41 -33.31 9.49 -11.52
CA LEU A 41 -33.16 9.80 -10.09
C LEU A 41 -34.51 10.22 -9.51
N VAL A 42 -35.02 9.47 -8.53
CA VAL A 42 -36.18 9.85 -7.75
C VAL A 42 -35.71 10.61 -6.51
N ILE A 43 -36.15 11.88 -6.39
CA ILE A 43 -35.76 12.75 -5.29
C ILE A 43 -36.95 12.91 -4.33
N GLN A 44 -36.71 12.69 -3.06
CA GLN A 44 -37.70 12.85 -2.01
C GLN A 44 -37.13 13.51 -0.74
N ALA A 45 -37.93 14.25 -0.04
CA ALA A 45 -37.56 14.73 1.28
C ALA A 45 -37.63 13.58 2.30
N SER A 46 -36.67 13.51 3.19
CA SER A 46 -36.57 12.46 4.22
C SER A 46 -35.90 13.01 5.48
N SER A 47 -36.17 12.37 6.61
CA SER A 47 -35.30 12.48 7.79
C SER A 47 -34.26 11.41 7.78
N LEU A 48 -33.22 11.59 8.57
CA LEU A 48 -32.19 10.56 8.72
C LEU A 48 -32.77 9.24 9.23
N ASP A 49 -33.79 9.33 10.12
CA ASP A 49 -34.44 8.17 10.73
C ASP A 49 -35.35 7.40 9.77
N ALA A 50 -35.89 8.06 8.77
CA ALA A 50 -36.78 7.47 7.76
C ALA A 50 -36.03 6.90 6.55
N LEU A 51 -34.70 7.04 6.50
CA LEU A 51 -33.90 6.51 5.37
C LEU A 51 -33.98 4.99 5.28
N PRO A 52 -34.18 4.45 4.08
CA PRO A 52 -34.09 3.00 3.86
C PRO A 52 -32.70 2.49 4.16
N ARG A 53 -32.55 1.18 4.33
CA ARG A 53 -31.25 0.55 4.50
C ARG A 53 -30.45 0.62 3.20
N LEU A 54 -29.52 1.57 3.13
CA LEU A 54 -28.61 1.80 2.02
C LEU A 54 -27.23 1.23 2.34
N ARG A 55 -26.53 0.75 1.33
CA ARG A 55 -25.14 0.29 1.48
C ARG A 55 -24.16 1.45 1.52
N SER A 56 -24.42 2.45 0.67
CA SER A 56 -23.52 3.59 0.54
C SER A 56 -24.31 4.84 0.16
N VAL A 57 -23.75 5.99 0.55
CA VAL A 57 -24.30 7.31 0.26
C VAL A 57 -23.22 8.23 -0.29
N ARG A 58 -23.61 9.12 -1.20
CA ARG A 58 -22.83 10.28 -1.61
C ARG A 58 -23.47 11.50 -0.98
N LEU A 59 -22.69 12.29 -0.26
CA LEU A 59 -23.17 13.49 0.40
C LEU A 59 -22.85 14.72 -0.45
N VAL A 60 -23.82 15.60 -0.59
CA VAL A 60 -23.66 16.94 -1.16
C VAL A 60 -23.88 17.93 -0.04
N PHE A 61 -22.81 18.55 0.44
CA PHE A 61 -22.88 19.56 1.49
C PHE A 61 -23.37 20.88 0.92
N ASP A 62 -24.19 21.57 1.69
CA ASP A 62 -24.69 22.88 1.27
C ASP A 62 -23.56 23.84 0.91
N ALA A 63 -23.73 24.56 -0.20
CA ALA A 63 -22.69 25.44 -0.71
C ALA A 63 -22.35 26.61 0.23
N ARG A 64 -23.27 26.96 1.15
CA ARG A 64 -23.06 27.99 2.18
C ARG A 64 -22.09 27.57 3.27
N ASP A 65 -21.96 26.26 3.50
CA ASP A 65 -21.10 25.69 4.55
C ASP A 65 -19.69 25.39 4.04
N VAL A 66 -19.44 25.46 2.74
CA VAL A 66 -18.16 25.11 2.13
C VAL A 66 -17.54 26.29 1.38
N ASN A 67 -16.38 26.72 1.81
CA ASN A 67 -15.58 27.73 1.13
C ASN A 67 -14.57 27.05 0.20
N LEU A 68 -14.45 27.56 -1.03
CA LEU A 68 -13.45 27.13 -2.01
C LEU A 68 -12.36 28.20 -2.11
N LEU A 69 -11.17 27.90 -1.62
CA LEU A 69 -10.06 28.85 -1.54
C LEU A 69 -8.91 28.39 -2.44
N PRO A 70 -8.61 29.12 -3.55
CA PRO A 70 -7.41 28.86 -4.32
C PRO A 70 -6.17 29.30 -3.54
N ALA A 71 -5.16 28.43 -3.40
CA ALA A 71 -3.96 28.72 -2.65
C ALA A 71 -2.72 28.09 -3.30
N LYS A 72 -1.58 28.80 -3.19
CA LYS A 72 -0.27 28.22 -3.48
C LYS A 72 0.18 27.44 -2.26
N LEU A 73 0.20 26.13 -2.38
CA LEU A 73 0.54 25.24 -1.28
C LEU A 73 2.02 24.85 -1.36
N PRO A 74 2.69 24.64 -0.21
CA PRO A 74 4.04 24.10 -0.18
C PRO A 74 4.06 22.69 -0.82
N PRO A 75 5.21 22.23 -1.35
CA PRO A 75 5.35 20.93 -1.99
C PRO A 75 5.33 19.77 -0.98
N LEU A 76 4.28 19.72 -0.18
CA LEU A 76 4.01 18.70 0.82
C LEU A 76 2.88 17.79 0.33
N ALA A 77 2.85 16.55 0.82
CA ALA A 77 1.81 15.59 0.48
C ALA A 77 1.23 14.89 1.73
N GLY A 78 0.02 14.38 1.60
CA GLY A 78 -0.62 13.57 2.63
C GLY A 78 -0.79 14.27 3.97
N ALA A 79 -0.41 13.63 5.07
CA ALA A 79 -0.58 14.14 6.42
C ALA A 79 0.22 15.43 6.70
N ARG A 80 1.40 15.60 6.07
CA ARG A 80 2.21 16.81 6.23
C ARG A 80 1.54 18.03 5.63
N LEU A 81 0.94 17.88 4.44
CA LEU A 81 0.17 18.95 3.81
C LEU A 81 -1.03 19.33 4.69
N ARG A 82 -1.83 18.35 5.13
CA ARG A 82 -3.00 18.64 5.99
C ARG A 82 -2.65 19.43 7.25
N ARG A 83 -1.54 19.09 7.92
CA ARG A 83 -1.07 19.82 9.11
C ARG A 83 -0.61 21.25 8.81
N ALA A 84 -0.16 21.53 7.60
CA ALA A 84 0.28 22.86 7.20
C ALA A 84 -0.90 23.75 6.76
N LEU A 85 -2.01 23.19 6.26
CA LEU A 85 -3.14 23.93 5.70
C LEU A 85 -3.75 24.97 6.64
N PRO A 86 -4.00 24.68 7.96
CA PRO A 86 -4.50 25.69 8.88
C PRO A 86 -3.68 26.96 8.88
N ASN A 87 -2.36 26.84 9.01
CA ASN A 87 -1.44 27.99 9.05
C ASN A 87 -1.33 28.72 7.70
N VAL A 88 -1.39 27.98 6.58
CA VAL A 88 -1.29 28.57 5.21
C VAL A 88 -2.53 29.38 4.85
N LEU A 89 -3.69 29.03 5.43
CA LEU A 89 -4.97 29.65 5.08
C LEU A 89 -5.54 30.54 6.20
N GLU A 90 -4.84 30.69 7.31
CA GLU A 90 -5.29 31.45 8.51
C GLU A 90 -5.80 32.85 8.15
N ASP A 91 -5.02 33.63 7.38
CA ASP A 91 -5.34 34.99 6.99
C ASP A 91 -6.58 35.11 6.08
N ARG A 92 -7.08 33.98 5.57
CA ARG A 92 -8.22 33.92 4.62
C ARG A 92 -9.49 33.37 5.24
N LEU A 93 -9.45 33.03 6.51
CA LEU A 93 -10.57 32.45 7.24
C LEU A 93 -11.12 33.44 8.25
N LEU A 94 -12.46 33.45 8.35
CA LEU A 94 -13.18 34.25 9.37
C LEU A 94 -13.37 33.47 10.69
N GLN A 95 -13.13 32.18 10.66
CA GLN A 95 -13.29 31.26 11.79
C GLN A 95 -11.96 30.65 12.17
N ASP A 96 -11.87 30.11 13.39
CA ASP A 96 -10.66 29.44 13.88
C ASP A 96 -10.23 28.31 12.93
N PRO A 97 -9.01 28.36 12.36
CA PRO A 97 -8.50 27.33 11.49
C PRO A 97 -8.51 25.93 12.13
N GLN A 98 -8.37 25.83 13.46
CA GLN A 98 -8.41 24.56 14.16
C GLN A 98 -9.79 23.91 14.21
N SER A 99 -10.84 24.68 13.99
CA SER A 99 -12.22 24.19 13.88
C SER A 99 -12.61 23.79 12.45
N CYS A 100 -11.70 23.93 11.49
CA CYS A 100 -11.95 23.69 10.08
C CYS A 100 -11.38 22.36 9.59
N LEU A 101 -12.12 21.68 8.73
CA LEU A 101 -11.62 20.60 7.90
C LEU A 101 -11.16 21.17 6.56
N PHE A 102 -9.96 20.81 6.14
CA PHE A 102 -9.35 21.23 4.88
C PHE A 102 -9.25 20.06 3.91
N ALA A 103 -9.92 20.13 2.79
CA ALA A 103 -9.87 19.12 1.74
C ALA A 103 -9.14 19.70 0.50
N PRO A 104 -7.88 19.33 0.26
CA PRO A 104 -7.14 19.82 -0.90
C PRO A 104 -7.65 19.13 -2.18
N GLY A 105 -8.02 19.94 -3.16
CA GLY A 105 -8.42 19.52 -4.49
C GLY A 105 -7.21 19.24 -5.42
N PRO A 106 -7.46 19.08 -6.71
CA PRO A 106 -6.40 18.88 -7.71
C PRO A 106 -5.52 20.13 -7.86
N VAL A 107 -4.33 19.93 -8.39
CA VAL A 107 -3.43 21.03 -8.77
C VAL A 107 -3.93 21.64 -10.09
N LEU A 108 -4.06 22.96 -10.14
CA LEU A 108 -4.44 23.70 -11.32
C LEU A 108 -3.22 23.96 -12.23
N PRO A 109 -3.43 24.33 -13.51
CA PRO A 109 -2.33 24.58 -14.46
C PRO A 109 -1.35 25.67 -14.03
N ASP A 110 -1.81 26.63 -13.22
CA ASP A 110 -1.01 27.72 -12.67
C ASP A 110 -0.21 27.33 -11.41
N GLY A 111 -0.25 26.04 -11.01
CA GLY A 111 0.39 25.51 -9.81
C GLY A 111 -0.35 25.78 -8.51
N THR A 112 -1.52 26.46 -8.54
CA THR A 112 -2.37 26.62 -7.37
C THR A 112 -3.20 25.35 -7.12
N ARG A 113 -3.74 25.23 -5.92
CA ARG A 113 -4.73 24.20 -5.54
C ARG A 113 -5.94 24.87 -4.92
N VAL A 114 -7.11 24.43 -5.30
CA VAL A 114 -8.31 24.82 -4.57
C VAL A 114 -8.43 23.94 -3.35
N VAL A 115 -8.58 24.56 -2.18
CA VAL A 115 -8.82 23.89 -0.91
C VAL A 115 -10.26 24.15 -0.52
N ALA A 116 -11.06 23.11 -0.36
CA ALA A 116 -12.38 23.21 0.23
C ALA A 116 -12.25 23.24 1.75
N VAL A 117 -12.91 24.21 2.37
CA VAL A 117 -12.90 24.42 3.82
C VAL A 117 -14.32 24.35 4.34
N ILE A 118 -14.54 23.51 5.35
CA ILE A 118 -15.83 23.33 6.02
C ILE A 118 -15.61 23.22 7.53
N ASP A 119 -16.62 23.57 8.34
CA ASP A 119 -16.59 23.33 9.78
C ASP A 119 -16.42 21.84 10.08
N GLN A 120 -15.38 21.50 10.84
CA GLN A 120 -15.01 20.12 11.13
C GLN A 120 -16.08 19.42 11.98
N GLY A 121 -16.63 20.11 12.98
CA GLY A 121 -17.65 19.55 13.86
C GLY A 121 -18.90 19.13 13.09
N TRP A 122 -19.43 20.03 12.24
CA TRP A 122 -20.56 19.74 11.38
C TRP A 122 -20.28 18.60 10.39
N PHE A 123 -19.14 18.63 9.74
CA PHE A 123 -18.76 17.59 8.79
C PHE A 123 -18.69 16.21 9.45
N GLU A 124 -17.98 16.08 10.58
CA GLU A 124 -17.86 14.82 11.30
C GLU A 124 -19.19 14.35 11.90
N PHE A 125 -20.02 15.27 12.37
CA PHE A 125 -21.37 14.96 12.83
C PHE A 125 -22.19 14.30 11.71
N VAL A 126 -22.29 14.96 10.54
CA VAL A 126 -23.06 14.46 9.41
C VAL A 126 -22.53 13.12 8.93
N VAL A 127 -21.24 13.02 8.62
CA VAL A 127 -20.64 11.76 8.14
C VAL A 127 -20.82 10.64 9.17
N GLY A 128 -20.56 10.91 10.44
CA GLY A 128 -20.72 9.95 11.53
C GLY A 128 -22.18 9.52 11.73
N ALA A 129 -23.16 10.38 11.44
CA ALA A 129 -24.58 10.03 11.52
C ALA A 129 -24.98 8.93 10.51
N PHE A 130 -24.44 8.98 9.29
CA PHE A 130 -24.64 7.92 8.28
C PHE A 130 -23.81 6.66 8.60
N GLU A 131 -22.55 6.83 9.04
CA GLU A 131 -21.68 5.70 9.39
C GLU A 131 -22.23 4.88 10.57
N ARG A 132 -22.78 5.55 11.61
CA ARG A 132 -23.43 4.87 12.76
C ARG A 132 -24.64 4.03 12.36
N ARG A 133 -25.27 4.33 11.23
CA ARG A 133 -26.38 3.54 10.67
C ARG A 133 -25.90 2.41 9.73
N GLY A 134 -24.62 2.20 9.64
CA GLY A 134 -24.01 1.19 8.77
C GLY A 134 -23.99 1.57 7.29
N MET A 135 -24.26 2.84 6.96
CA MET A 135 -24.15 3.37 5.60
C MET A 135 -22.73 3.89 5.35
N ARG A 136 -22.08 3.41 4.29
CA ARG A 136 -20.75 3.90 3.94
C ARG A 136 -20.86 5.21 3.16
N VAL A 137 -20.24 6.27 3.65
CA VAL A 137 -20.08 7.51 2.90
C VAL A 137 -18.96 7.34 1.90
N THR A 138 -19.31 7.25 0.62
CA THR A 138 -18.33 7.03 -0.46
C THR A 138 -17.72 8.31 -0.97
N ARG A 139 -18.48 9.42 -0.87
CA ARG A 139 -18.07 10.73 -1.35
C ARG A 139 -18.78 11.84 -0.59
N ALA A 140 -18.08 12.96 -0.43
CA ALA A 140 -18.64 14.19 0.12
C ALA A 140 -18.22 15.36 -0.79
N VAL A 141 -19.21 15.96 -1.47
CA VAL A 141 -18.98 16.97 -2.52
C VAL A 141 -19.50 18.33 -2.05
N PRO A 142 -18.77 19.43 -2.30
CA PRO A 142 -19.32 20.77 -2.12
C PRO A 142 -20.50 21.02 -3.06
N GLY A 143 -21.58 21.59 -2.55
CA GLY A 143 -22.80 21.82 -3.31
C GLY A 143 -22.61 22.65 -4.59
N GLN A 144 -21.76 23.67 -4.52
CA GLN A 144 -21.43 24.50 -5.67
C GLN A 144 -20.68 23.75 -6.79
N LEU A 145 -20.07 22.58 -6.50
CA LEU A 145 -19.39 21.75 -7.48
C LEU A 145 -20.19 20.49 -7.88
N ALA A 146 -21.36 20.30 -7.28
CA ALA A 146 -22.19 19.11 -7.52
C ALA A 146 -22.90 19.13 -8.89
N MET A 147 -23.01 20.31 -9.51
CA MET A 147 -23.65 20.49 -10.81
C MET A 147 -22.67 20.26 -11.96
N PRO A 148 -23.15 19.85 -13.14
CA PRO A 148 -22.35 19.83 -14.35
C PRO A 148 -21.81 21.21 -14.72
N LEU A 149 -20.54 21.29 -15.14
CA LEU A 149 -20.00 22.50 -15.75
C LEU A 149 -20.44 22.52 -17.22
N GLN A 150 -21.16 23.56 -17.58
CA GLN A 150 -21.65 23.77 -18.95
C GLN A 150 -20.72 24.74 -19.70
N PRO A 151 -20.25 24.42 -20.89
CA PRO A 151 -19.46 25.35 -21.68
C PRO A 151 -20.29 26.61 -22.06
N GLY A 152 -19.77 27.79 -21.76
CA GLY A 152 -20.42 29.07 -22.05
C GLY A 152 -21.67 29.36 -21.22
N ALA A 153 -21.88 28.66 -20.11
CA ALA A 153 -22.99 28.86 -19.19
C ALA A 153 -22.56 28.75 -17.74
N ASP A 154 -23.17 29.54 -16.87
CA ASP A 154 -23.07 29.31 -15.42
C ASP A 154 -24.16 28.34 -14.97
N SER A 155 -23.83 27.48 -14.02
CA SER A 155 -24.76 26.50 -13.45
C SER A 155 -25.23 26.94 -12.07
N LEU A 156 -26.53 26.89 -11.86
CA LEU A 156 -27.18 27.19 -10.57
C LEU A 156 -27.81 25.93 -9.99
N MET A 157 -27.75 25.76 -8.67
CA MET A 157 -28.53 24.76 -7.94
C MET A 157 -29.33 25.47 -6.86
N CYS A 158 -30.65 25.24 -6.86
CA CYS A 158 -31.58 25.91 -5.94
C CYS A 158 -32.32 24.83 -5.11
N ILE A 159 -32.06 24.79 -3.80
CA ILE A 159 -32.62 23.83 -2.87
C ILE A 159 -33.12 24.60 -1.64
N GLY A 160 -34.40 24.50 -1.34
CA GLY A 160 -35.00 25.20 -0.21
C GLY A 160 -34.78 26.73 -0.30
N ASP A 161 -34.00 27.30 0.61
CA ASP A 161 -33.56 28.70 0.62
C ASP A 161 -32.09 28.88 0.17
N GLY A 162 -31.42 27.82 -0.25
CA GLY A 162 -30.05 27.85 -0.70
C GLY A 162 -29.91 28.00 -2.21
N ILE A 163 -28.93 28.80 -2.60
CA ILE A 163 -28.49 28.94 -3.99
C ILE A 163 -26.99 28.57 -4.05
N ALA A 164 -26.63 27.68 -4.95
CA ALA A 164 -25.25 27.43 -5.31
C ALA A 164 -25.03 27.88 -6.75
N LEU A 165 -24.03 28.69 -7.00
CA LEU A 165 -23.58 29.10 -8.33
C LEU A 165 -22.24 28.44 -8.63
N ARG A 166 -22.14 27.79 -9.77
CA ARG A 166 -20.90 27.25 -10.30
C ARG A 166 -20.46 28.06 -11.53
N THR A 167 -19.30 28.67 -11.47
CA THR A 167 -18.75 29.54 -12.53
C THR A 167 -17.53 28.92 -13.22
N GLY A 168 -16.96 27.87 -12.63
CA GLY A 168 -15.77 27.22 -13.17
C GLY A 168 -15.62 25.78 -12.70
N ARG A 169 -14.51 25.14 -13.10
CA ARG A 169 -14.27 23.74 -12.76
C ARG A 169 -14.18 23.52 -11.24
N HIS A 170 -13.52 24.44 -10.55
CA HIS A 170 -13.33 24.42 -9.10
C HIS A 170 -13.70 25.76 -8.46
N GLU A 171 -14.64 26.47 -9.07
CA GLU A 171 -15.10 27.78 -8.64
C GLU A 171 -16.61 27.76 -8.47
N GLY A 172 -17.08 28.33 -7.40
CA GLY A 172 -18.49 28.47 -7.11
C GLY A 172 -18.75 29.12 -5.76
N ILE A 173 -19.95 29.63 -5.60
CA ILE A 173 -20.38 30.41 -4.44
C ILE A 173 -21.70 29.84 -3.91
N GLY A 174 -21.84 29.74 -2.59
CA GLY A 174 -23.09 29.48 -1.90
C GLY A 174 -23.73 30.77 -1.40
N TRP A 175 -25.04 30.90 -1.57
CA TRP A 175 -25.81 32.08 -1.11
C TRP A 175 -27.12 31.68 -0.46
N GLN A 176 -27.62 32.51 0.44
CA GLN A 176 -28.91 32.32 1.06
C GLN A 176 -29.96 33.30 0.48
N ALA A 177 -31.09 32.76 0.12
CA ALA A 177 -32.25 33.56 -0.30
C ALA A 177 -33.31 33.61 0.81
N SER A 178 -34.18 34.59 0.75
CA SER A 178 -35.37 34.53 1.58
C SER A 178 -36.39 33.53 1.01
N SER A 179 -37.39 33.18 1.83
CA SER A 179 -38.38 32.17 1.45
C SER A 179 -39.40 32.67 0.41
N ASP A 180 -39.55 33.98 0.26
CA ASP A 180 -40.50 34.59 -0.67
C ASP A 180 -39.93 34.72 -2.08
N SER A 181 -40.80 34.75 -3.08
CA SER A 181 -40.39 34.79 -4.51
C SER A 181 -39.59 36.04 -4.87
N ARG A 182 -39.90 37.21 -4.26
CA ARG A 182 -39.17 38.46 -4.51
C ARG A 182 -37.77 38.43 -3.94
N GLY A 183 -37.61 37.93 -2.72
CA GLY A 183 -36.33 37.82 -2.08
C GLY A 183 -35.43 36.78 -2.76
N ARG A 184 -36.01 35.68 -3.27
CA ARG A 184 -35.27 34.70 -4.11
C ARG A 184 -34.74 35.39 -5.38
N ALA A 185 -35.54 36.18 -6.06
CA ALA A 185 -35.11 36.91 -7.25
C ALA A 185 -34.00 37.93 -6.93
N LEU A 186 -34.14 38.68 -5.83
CA LEU A 186 -33.11 39.64 -5.41
C LEU A 186 -31.78 38.94 -5.04
N ALA A 187 -31.88 37.81 -4.36
CA ALA A 187 -30.67 37.01 -4.03
C ALA A 187 -29.95 36.50 -5.28
N LEU A 188 -30.69 36.04 -6.29
CA LEU A 188 -30.13 35.65 -7.58
C LEU A 188 -29.46 36.83 -8.29
N ASP A 189 -30.12 37.99 -8.32
CA ASP A 189 -29.55 39.19 -8.95
C ASP A 189 -28.25 39.62 -8.25
N ALA A 190 -28.24 39.63 -6.92
CA ALA A 190 -27.06 39.95 -6.13
C ALA A 190 -25.90 38.96 -6.41
N LEU A 191 -26.21 37.66 -6.50
CA LEU A 191 -25.22 36.62 -6.77
C LEU A 191 -24.63 36.77 -8.17
N LEU A 192 -25.46 37.02 -9.19
CA LEU A 192 -25.00 37.26 -10.56
C LEU A 192 -24.16 38.55 -10.69
N ALA A 193 -24.56 39.60 -9.97
CA ALA A 193 -23.79 40.85 -9.90
C ALA A 193 -22.42 40.60 -9.22
N GLN A 194 -22.40 39.88 -8.09
CA GLN A 194 -21.15 39.53 -7.43
C GLN A 194 -20.23 38.70 -8.31
N ARG A 195 -20.76 37.72 -9.03
CA ARG A 195 -20.00 36.92 -10.03
C ARG A 195 -19.33 37.82 -11.07
N SER A 196 -20.08 38.76 -11.65
CA SER A 196 -19.56 39.69 -12.67
C SER A 196 -18.44 40.55 -12.11
N LEU A 197 -18.58 41.07 -10.89
CA LEU A 197 -17.54 41.84 -10.22
C LEU A 197 -16.27 41.03 -9.92
N GLN A 198 -16.43 39.79 -9.49
CA GLN A 198 -15.28 38.94 -9.15
C GLN A 198 -14.48 38.48 -10.37
N ARG A 199 -15.12 38.32 -11.52
CA ARG A 199 -14.49 37.86 -12.76
C ARG A 199 -14.11 38.99 -13.72
N ASP A 200 -14.56 40.18 -13.45
CA ASP A 200 -14.47 41.31 -14.39
C ASP A 200 -15.04 40.97 -15.78
N GLU A 201 -16.11 40.17 -15.77
CA GLU A 201 -16.80 39.68 -16.96
C GLU A 201 -18.28 40.01 -16.88
N PRO A 202 -18.96 40.25 -18.03
CA PRO A 202 -20.41 40.44 -18.05
C PRO A 202 -21.15 39.21 -17.54
N PRO A 203 -22.44 39.33 -17.19
CA PRO A 203 -23.27 38.16 -16.88
C PRO A 203 -23.20 37.13 -18.02
N PRO A 204 -23.35 35.85 -17.74
CA PRO A 204 -23.32 34.81 -18.74
C PRO A 204 -24.55 34.92 -19.68
N ASP A 205 -24.38 34.64 -20.95
CA ASP A 205 -25.49 34.63 -21.93
C ASP A 205 -26.46 33.47 -21.66
N ARG A 206 -26.03 32.47 -20.91
CA ARG A 206 -26.82 31.27 -20.59
C ARG A 206 -26.65 30.88 -19.14
N LEU A 207 -27.81 30.58 -18.50
CA LEU A 207 -27.92 30.03 -17.16
C LEU A 207 -28.58 28.63 -17.22
N VAL A 208 -28.02 27.67 -16.53
CA VAL A 208 -28.63 26.34 -16.36
C VAL A 208 -28.95 26.16 -14.88
N ALA A 209 -30.23 26.07 -14.54
CA ALA A 209 -30.67 25.95 -13.15
C ALA A 209 -31.15 24.54 -12.85
N TYR A 210 -30.54 23.89 -11.87
CA TYR A 210 -30.96 22.62 -11.31
C TYR A 210 -31.83 22.88 -10.08
N VAL A 211 -33.10 22.51 -10.14
CA VAL A 211 -34.08 22.85 -9.09
C VAL A 211 -34.68 21.61 -8.45
N ALA A 212 -34.90 21.71 -7.13
CA ALA A 212 -35.64 20.69 -6.37
C ALA A 212 -37.15 21.05 -6.24
N ASP A 213 -37.52 22.31 -6.41
CA ASP A 213 -38.84 22.86 -6.12
C ASP A 213 -39.23 23.87 -7.21
N GLU A 214 -40.49 23.78 -7.67
CA GLU A 214 -41.05 24.72 -8.65
C GLU A 214 -41.14 26.17 -8.14
N ALA A 215 -41.07 26.41 -6.83
CA ALA A 215 -41.05 27.75 -6.25
C ALA A 215 -39.89 28.62 -6.74
N TRP A 216 -38.85 28.02 -7.36
CA TRP A 216 -37.74 28.72 -7.96
C TRP A 216 -37.98 29.14 -9.42
N SER A 217 -38.99 28.60 -10.13
CA SER A 217 -39.22 28.83 -11.55
C SER A 217 -39.43 30.31 -11.90
N ARG A 218 -40.30 30.99 -11.14
CA ARG A 218 -40.54 32.43 -11.36
C ARG A 218 -39.35 33.32 -10.99
N PRO A 219 -38.71 33.17 -9.81
CA PRO A 219 -37.52 33.94 -9.47
C PRO A 219 -36.38 33.80 -10.50
N LEU A 220 -36.11 32.58 -10.95
CA LEU A 220 -35.07 32.30 -11.96
C LEU A 220 -35.40 32.97 -13.29
N ALA A 221 -36.63 32.84 -13.80
CA ALA A 221 -37.03 33.47 -15.06
C ALA A 221 -36.93 35.00 -14.98
N ALA A 222 -37.32 35.59 -13.85
CA ALA A 222 -37.25 37.05 -13.67
C ALA A 222 -35.80 37.54 -13.59
N SER A 223 -34.90 36.81 -12.91
CA SER A 223 -33.47 37.19 -12.82
C SER A 223 -32.73 36.96 -14.13
N ALA A 224 -32.98 35.86 -14.85
CA ALA A 224 -32.43 35.61 -16.15
C ALA A 224 -32.80 36.68 -17.16
N ALA A 225 -34.09 37.07 -17.18
CA ALA A 225 -34.57 38.18 -18.06
C ALA A 225 -33.87 39.52 -17.76
N ARG A 226 -33.62 39.85 -16.48
CA ARG A 226 -32.90 41.08 -16.11
C ARG A 226 -31.43 41.01 -16.47
N ALA A 227 -30.83 39.83 -16.38
CA ALA A 227 -29.45 39.60 -16.78
C ALA A 227 -29.25 39.51 -18.32
N GLY A 228 -30.34 39.44 -19.10
CA GLY A 228 -30.28 39.20 -20.53
C GLY A 228 -29.87 37.78 -20.90
N ALA A 229 -29.92 36.85 -19.98
CA ALA A 229 -29.48 35.47 -20.15
C ALA A 229 -30.60 34.52 -20.56
N THR A 230 -30.30 33.53 -21.37
CA THR A 230 -31.22 32.41 -21.63
C THR A 230 -31.18 31.43 -20.46
N LEU A 231 -32.39 31.01 -19.97
CA LEU A 231 -32.52 30.10 -18.87
C LEU A 231 -32.93 28.70 -19.35
N ALA A 232 -32.19 27.67 -18.92
CA ALA A 232 -32.63 26.30 -18.95
C ALA A 232 -32.86 25.80 -17.54
N VAL A 233 -34.02 25.17 -17.26
CA VAL A 233 -34.33 24.60 -15.96
C VAL A 233 -34.31 23.08 -16.09
N GLU A 234 -33.53 22.43 -15.25
CA GLU A 234 -33.36 20.98 -15.23
C GLU A 234 -33.63 20.43 -13.82
N PRO A 235 -34.08 19.20 -13.70
CA PRO A 235 -34.20 18.55 -12.38
C PRO A 235 -32.82 18.30 -11.78
N LEU A 236 -32.77 18.18 -10.43
CA LEU A 236 -31.55 17.78 -9.75
C LEU A 236 -31.07 16.42 -10.28
N GLY A 237 -29.79 16.33 -10.56
CA GLY A 237 -29.14 15.14 -11.08
C GLY A 237 -28.15 14.49 -10.08
N VAL A 238 -27.54 13.41 -10.51
CA VAL A 238 -26.41 12.81 -9.77
C VAL A 238 -25.23 13.78 -9.76
N PRO A 239 -24.60 14.04 -8.60
CA PRO A 239 -23.47 14.95 -8.50
C PRO A 239 -22.33 14.57 -9.42
N VAL A 240 -21.74 15.55 -10.08
CA VAL A 240 -20.60 15.35 -10.95
C VAL A 240 -19.34 15.14 -10.12
N ASP A 241 -18.45 14.28 -10.62
CA ASP A 241 -17.15 14.04 -10.02
C ASP A 241 -16.07 14.88 -10.71
N ASP A 242 -15.77 16.03 -10.17
CA ASP A 242 -14.69 16.91 -10.66
C ASP A 242 -13.41 16.83 -9.82
N GLY A 243 -13.25 15.77 -9.04
CA GLY A 243 -12.04 15.51 -8.27
C GLY A 243 -11.95 16.23 -6.92
N MET A 244 -13.00 16.96 -6.49
CA MET A 244 -13.11 17.53 -5.15
C MET A 244 -13.89 16.57 -4.24
N ASP A 245 -13.26 16.16 -3.12
CA ASP A 245 -13.90 15.30 -2.13
C ASP A 245 -13.51 15.75 -0.72
N LEU A 246 -14.48 16.24 0.05
CA LEU A 246 -14.29 16.72 1.42
C LEU A 246 -13.75 15.62 2.34
N LEU A 247 -14.04 14.35 2.04
CA LEU A 247 -13.49 13.22 2.81
C LEU A 247 -11.97 13.12 2.71
N ALA A 248 -11.32 13.74 1.72
CA ALA A 248 -9.87 13.79 1.62
C ALA A 248 -9.21 14.58 2.76
N GLY A 249 -9.97 15.44 3.43
CA GLY A 249 -9.54 16.18 4.61
C GLY A 249 -9.47 15.34 5.90
N ARG A 250 -10.23 14.23 6.00
CA ARG A 250 -10.22 13.37 7.20
C ARG A 250 -8.89 12.68 7.42
N GLU A 251 -8.48 12.56 8.67
CA GLU A 251 -7.31 11.78 9.06
C GLU A 251 -7.58 10.26 8.87
N GLY A 252 -6.60 9.53 8.38
CA GLY A 252 -6.66 8.07 8.29
C GLY A 252 -7.30 7.45 7.04
N THR A 253 -7.78 8.24 6.07
CA THR A 253 -8.58 7.72 4.94
C THR A 253 -7.81 7.26 3.70
N GLY A 254 -6.47 7.42 3.64
CA GLY A 254 -5.72 7.21 2.39
C GLY A 254 -5.67 5.75 1.90
N LEU A 255 -5.25 4.82 2.75
CA LEU A 255 -5.01 3.43 2.36
C LEU A 255 -6.25 2.54 2.59
N SER A 256 -6.91 2.71 3.74
CA SER A 256 -8.13 1.95 4.07
C SER A 256 -9.28 2.25 3.10
N ARG A 257 -9.36 3.48 2.61
CA ARG A 257 -10.36 3.87 1.63
C ARG A 257 -10.10 3.30 0.24
N ARG A 258 -8.84 3.31 -0.22
CA ARG A 258 -8.47 2.67 -1.50
C ARG A 258 -8.73 1.17 -1.48
N LEU A 259 -8.51 0.51 -0.33
CA LEU A 259 -8.83 -0.91 -0.15
C LEU A 259 -10.33 -1.17 -0.05
N ALA A 260 -11.11 -0.23 0.50
CA ALA A 260 -12.57 -0.33 0.57
C ALA A 260 -13.26 -0.05 -0.76
N ASP A 261 -12.66 0.73 -1.65
CA ASP A 261 -13.17 1.03 -3.00
C ASP A 261 -12.84 -0.07 -4.02
N ILE A 262 -12.04 -1.07 -3.64
CA ILE A 262 -11.80 -2.25 -4.47
C ILE A 262 -13.11 -3.03 -4.56
N ASP A 263 -13.68 -3.10 -5.75
CA ASP A 263 -14.81 -3.98 -6.03
C ASP A 263 -14.36 -5.44 -5.94
N TRP A 264 -14.43 -6.00 -4.73
CA TRP A 264 -14.07 -7.39 -4.46
C TRP A 264 -14.85 -8.40 -5.33
N ARG A 265 -15.99 -8.00 -5.89
CA ARG A 265 -16.73 -8.85 -6.85
C ARG A 265 -16.04 -8.94 -8.18
N ALA A 266 -15.45 -7.86 -8.68
CA ALA A 266 -14.65 -7.87 -9.90
C ALA A 266 -13.35 -8.69 -9.72
N TRP A 267 -12.81 -8.73 -8.50
CA TRP A 267 -11.60 -9.49 -8.16
C TRP A 267 -11.81 -10.98 -7.91
N ARG A 268 -13.06 -11.45 -7.83
CA ARG A 268 -13.35 -12.89 -7.60
C ARG A 268 -12.75 -13.81 -8.66
N TRP A 269 -12.81 -13.42 -9.92
CA TRP A 269 -12.24 -14.20 -11.02
C TRP A 269 -10.71 -14.18 -11.03
N PRO A 270 -10.01 -13.01 -10.98
CA PRO A 270 -8.56 -12.97 -10.84
C PRO A 270 -8.04 -13.67 -9.58
N ALA A 271 -8.71 -13.49 -8.42
CA ALA A 271 -8.35 -14.19 -7.18
C ALA A 271 -8.52 -15.71 -7.29
N GLY A 272 -9.57 -16.17 -7.94
CA GLY A 272 -9.79 -17.60 -8.24
C GLY A 272 -8.67 -18.18 -9.10
N TRP A 273 -8.25 -17.49 -10.14
CA TRP A 273 -7.13 -17.91 -10.98
C TRP A 273 -5.80 -17.86 -10.26
N ALA A 274 -5.56 -16.84 -9.43
CA ALA A 274 -4.36 -16.76 -8.59
C ALA A 274 -4.29 -17.92 -7.59
N LEU A 275 -5.41 -18.26 -6.94
CA LEU A 275 -5.50 -19.41 -6.04
C LEU A 275 -5.25 -20.72 -6.80
N ALA A 276 -5.85 -20.90 -7.97
CA ALA A 276 -5.63 -22.08 -8.82
C ALA A 276 -4.15 -22.21 -9.24
N ALA A 277 -3.49 -21.11 -9.59
CA ALA A 277 -2.07 -21.10 -9.91
C ALA A 277 -1.20 -21.48 -8.71
N VAL A 278 -1.51 -20.97 -7.52
CA VAL A 278 -0.81 -21.35 -6.27
C VAL A 278 -1.00 -22.84 -5.97
N VAL A 279 -2.21 -23.37 -6.10
CA VAL A 279 -2.48 -24.80 -5.91
C VAL A 279 -1.71 -25.64 -6.92
N ALA A 280 -1.74 -25.27 -8.21
CA ALA A 280 -0.99 -25.96 -9.26
C ALA A 280 0.52 -25.95 -9.00
N PHE A 281 1.06 -24.81 -8.55
CA PHE A 281 2.46 -24.69 -8.14
C PHE A 281 2.82 -25.61 -6.96
N LEU A 282 1.99 -25.63 -5.92
CA LEU A 282 2.18 -26.51 -4.77
C LEU A 282 2.11 -27.99 -5.14
N VAL A 283 1.17 -28.37 -6.01
CA VAL A 283 1.06 -29.73 -6.54
C VAL A 283 2.31 -30.09 -7.35
N GLY A 284 2.76 -29.20 -8.24
CA GLY A 284 3.98 -29.37 -9.01
C GLY A 284 5.23 -29.55 -8.12
N LEU A 285 5.33 -28.74 -7.08
CA LEU A 285 6.44 -28.82 -6.11
C LEU A 285 6.42 -30.15 -5.34
N ASN A 286 5.25 -30.63 -4.93
CA ASN A 286 5.08 -31.92 -4.25
C ASN A 286 5.40 -33.12 -5.20
N LEU A 287 4.97 -33.06 -6.44
CA LEU A 287 5.29 -34.07 -7.47
C LEU A 287 6.80 -34.12 -7.72
N HIS A 288 7.44 -32.95 -7.86
CA HIS A 288 8.89 -32.88 -8.06
C HIS A 288 9.66 -33.41 -6.83
N TRP A 289 9.23 -33.05 -5.63
CA TRP A 289 9.79 -33.59 -4.39
C TRP A 289 9.64 -35.12 -4.31
N TRP A 290 8.50 -35.66 -4.73
CA TRP A 290 8.24 -37.09 -4.73
C TRP A 290 9.14 -37.82 -5.74
N GLN A 291 9.32 -37.28 -6.95
CA GLN A 291 10.28 -37.83 -7.95
C GLN A 291 11.71 -37.83 -7.42
N MET A 292 12.19 -36.72 -6.84
CA MET A 292 13.53 -36.65 -6.26
C MET A 292 13.72 -37.64 -5.10
N ARG A 293 12.66 -37.88 -4.31
CA ARG A 293 12.68 -38.87 -3.24
C ARG A 293 12.78 -40.30 -3.78
N GLU A 294 12.06 -40.61 -4.83
CA GLU A 294 12.10 -41.91 -5.51
C GLU A 294 13.46 -42.18 -6.13
N GLU A 295 14.04 -41.19 -6.82
CA GLU A 295 15.41 -41.27 -7.38
C GLU A 295 16.43 -41.48 -6.27
N SER A 296 16.35 -40.74 -5.17
CA SER A 296 17.27 -40.88 -4.03
C SER A 296 17.17 -42.25 -3.36
N GLN A 297 15.98 -42.81 -3.27
CA GLN A 297 15.77 -44.18 -2.76
C GLN A 297 16.31 -45.24 -3.74
N GLY A 298 16.10 -45.03 -5.02
CA GLY A 298 16.62 -45.90 -6.08
C GLY A 298 18.18 -45.95 -6.08
N LEU A 299 18.81 -44.77 -5.95
CA LEU A 299 20.27 -44.66 -5.85
C LEU A 299 20.81 -45.35 -4.59
N ARG A 300 20.16 -45.17 -3.43
CA ARG A 300 20.54 -45.86 -2.18
C ARG A 300 20.45 -47.38 -2.33
N ALA A 301 19.33 -47.86 -2.88
CA ALA A 301 19.13 -49.28 -3.11
C ALA A 301 20.13 -49.86 -4.12
N ALA A 302 20.55 -49.09 -5.13
CA ALA A 302 21.60 -49.48 -6.06
C ALA A 302 22.98 -49.56 -5.39
N LEU A 303 23.32 -48.56 -4.53
CA LEU A 303 24.53 -48.56 -3.74
C LEU A 303 24.60 -49.77 -2.76
N GLU A 304 23.51 -50.07 -2.07
CA GLU A 304 23.43 -51.20 -1.17
C GLU A 304 23.57 -52.55 -1.91
N ARG A 305 22.97 -52.68 -3.11
CA ARG A 305 23.14 -53.90 -3.92
C ARG A 305 24.59 -54.07 -4.40
N GLY A 306 25.17 -53.02 -4.95
CA GLY A 306 26.57 -53.05 -5.38
C GLY A 306 27.55 -53.38 -4.24
N PHE A 307 27.27 -52.83 -3.04
CA PHE A 307 28.06 -53.17 -1.84
C PHE A 307 27.93 -54.65 -1.45
N ARG A 308 26.71 -55.21 -1.39
CA ARG A 308 26.48 -56.61 -1.03
C ARG A 308 27.07 -57.58 -2.06
N GLU A 309 27.03 -57.24 -3.34
CA GLU A 309 27.61 -58.04 -4.41
C GLU A 309 29.15 -58.10 -4.27
N THR A 310 29.76 -56.97 -3.90
CA THR A 310 31.21 -56.85 -3.80
C THR A 310 31.76 -57.42 -2.46
N PHE A 311 30.97 -57.23 -1.36
CA PHE A 311 31.39 -57.66 0.00
C PHE A 311 30.35 -58.55 0.69
N PRO A 312 30.13 -59.78 0.23
CA PRO A 312 29.08 -60.69 0.76
C PRO A 312 29.24 -61.11 2.19
N ARG A 313 30.36 -60.83 2.83
CA ARG A 313 30.68 -61.25 4.22
C ARG A 313 30.23 -60.20 5.26
N VAL A 314 29.76 -59.01 4.86
CA VAL A 314 29.32 -57.93 5.77
C VAL A 314 27.85 -58.10 6.04
N PRO A 315 27.39 -58.44 7.27
CA PRO A 315 26.00 -58.84 7.53
C PRO A 315 25.04 -57.63 7.61
N VAL A 316 25.53 -56.43 7.97
CA VAL A 316 24.71 -55.25 8.16
C VAL A 316 25.29 -54.04 7.42
N VAL A 317 24.52 -53.47 6.53
CA VAL A 317 24.91 -52.25 5.76
C VAL A 317 24.18 -51.04 6.38
N VAL A 318 24.93 -50.19 7.07
CA VAL A 318 24.39 -48.93 7.66
C VAL A 318 24.76 -47.75 6.77
N ASP A 319 25.98 -47.68 6.36
CA ASP A 319 26.46 -46.64 5.40
C ASP A 319 27.38 -47.34 4.38
N PRO A 320 26.84 -47.64 3.17
CA PRO A 320 27.58 -48.39 2.15
C PRO A 320 28.86 -47.69 1.71
N VAL A 321 28.88 -46.34 1.67
CA VAL A 321 30.03 -45.58 1.23
C VAL A 321 31.18 -45.66 2.22
N LEU A 322 30.89 -45.38 3.49
CA LEU A 322 31.87 -45.40 4.55
C LEU A 322 32.39 -46.84 4.83
N GLN A 323 31.51 -47.85 4.71
CA GLN A 323 31.88 -49.24 4.87
C GLN A 323 32.76 -49.71 3.68
N MET A 324 32.47 -49.29 2.44
CA MET A 324 33.28 -49.60 1.28
C MET A 324 34.70 -49.02 1.40
N GLU A 325 34.80 -47.78 1.86
CA GLU A 325 36.11 -47.15 2.12
C GLU A 325 36.95 -47.95 3.14
N ARG A 326 36.32 -48.39 4.23
CA ARG A 326 36.97 -49.19 5.28
C ARG A 326 37.42 -50.56 4.78
N GLU A 327 36.56 -51.27 4.05
CA GLU A 327 36.94 -52.58 3.47
C GLU A 327 38.04 -52.44 2.42
N LEU A 328 37.99 -51.44 1.56
CA LEU A 328 39.07 -51.13 0.60
C LEU A 328 40.39 -50.80 1.29
N ALA A 329 40.35 -50.03 2.39
CA ALA A 329 41.55 -49.74 3.18
C ALA A 329 42.10 -51.03 3.83
N GLY A 330 41.24 -51.91 4.31
CA GLY A 330 41.61 -53.21 4.86
C GLY A 330 42.24 -54.14 3.79
N LEU A 331 41.68 -54.17 2.59
CA LEU A 331 42.22 -54.95 1.48
C LEU A 331 43.60 -54.43 1.02
N ARG A 332 43.77 -53.08 0.91
CA ARG A 332 45.03 -52.44 0.58
C ARG A 332 46.11 -52.73 1.61
N ALA A 333 45.74 -52.68 2.90
CA ALA A 333 46.69 -53.03 3.97
C ALA A 333 47.13 -54.50 3.91
N ARG A 334 46.21 -55.41 3.61
CA ARG A 334 46.54 -56.86 3.44
C ARG A 334 47.37 -57.12 2.19
N ALA A 335 47.23 -56.32 1.14
CA ALA A 335 48.01 -56.40 -0.07
C ALA A 335 49.41 -55.73 0.06
N GLY A 336 49.73 -55.20 1.23
CA GLY A 336 51.00 -54.51 1.48
C GLY A 336 51.09 -53.12 0.79
N GLN A 337 49.99 -52.62 0.29
CA GLN A 337 49.89 -51.29 -0.34
C GLN A 337 49.58 -50.24 0.74
N SER A 338 50.56 -49.45 1.11
CA SER A 338 50.41 -48.36 2.07
C SER A 338 49.77 -47.17 1.41
N GLY A 339 48.69 -46.64 1.99
CA GLY A 339 48.06 -45.40 1.55
C GLY A 339 48.88 -44.16 1.89
N PRO A 340 48.69 -43.05 1.24
CA PRO A 340 49.46 -41.81 1.48
C PRO A 340 49.32 -41.27 2.90
N ALA A 341 48.26 -41.66 3.62
CA ALA A 341 48.00 -41.24 5.01
C ALA A 341 48.43 -42.28 6.05
N ASP A 342 48.96 -43.45 5.64
CA ASP A 342 49.43 -44.48 6.57
C ASP A 342 50.73 -44.06 7.26
N PHE A 343 50.97 -44.67 8.44
CA PHE A 343 52.07 -44.27 9.32
C PHE A 343 53.43 -44.21 8.64
N VAL A 344 53.81 -45.27 7.91
CA VAL A 344 55.15 -45.35 7.29
C VAL A 344 55.33 -44.32 6.16
N PRO A 345 54.42 -44.18 5.16
CA PRO A 345 54.52 -43.15 4.15
C PRO A 345 54.45 -41.71 4.70
N LEU A 346 53.62 -41.50 5.71
CA LEU A 346 53.48 -40.21 6.36
C LEU A 346 54.75 -39.80 7.10
N LEU A 347 55.33 -40.76 7.88
CA LEU A 347 56.56 -40.56 8.59
C LEU A 347 57.73 -40.36 7.64
N ALA A 348 57.84 -41.14 6.54
CA ALA A 348 58.88 -41.01 5.54
C ALA A 348 58.89 -39.64 4.84
N ARG A 349 57.71 -39.18 4.40
CA ARG A 349 57.53 -37.83 3.82
C ARG A 349 57.87 -36.73 4.82
N PHE A 350 57.45 -36.94 6.07
CA PHE A 350 57.74 -35.97 7.12
C PHE A 350 59.24 -35.89 7.43
N ALA A 351 59.92 -37.05 7.54
CA ALA A 351 61.36 -37.10 7.71
C ALA A 351 62.08 -36.45 6.51
N GLN A 352 61.62 -36.68 5.29
CA GLN A 352 62.14 -36.06 4.06
C GLN A 352 61.96 -34.53 4.09
N ALA A 353 60.80 -34.03 4.55
CA ALA A 353 60.51 -32.61 4.66
C ALA A 353 61.44 -31.88 5.65
N LEU A 354 61.76 -32.53 6.76
CA LEU A 354 62.57 -31.95 7.81
C LEU A 354 64.10 -32.06 7.55
N GLY A 355 64.50 -32.97 6.69
CA GLY A 355 65.96 -33.21 6.37
C GLY A 355 66.74 -33.82 7.51
N PRO A 356 68.02 -34.06 7.33
CA PRO A 356 68.86 -34.81 8.26
C PRO A 356 69.08 -34.14 9.63
N GLN A 357 68.91 -32.84 9.71
CA GLN A 357 69.05 -32.10 10.99
C GLN A 357 67.87 -32.31 11.93
N ALA A 358 66.74 -32.73 11.43
CA ALA A 358 65.52 -32.88 12.24
C ALA A 358 65.33 -34.29 12.80
N ALA A 359 66.12 -35.32 12.30
CA ALA A 359 66.08 -36.69 12.83
C ALA A 359 66.45 -36.75 14.32
N GLY A 360 67.30 -35.85 14.80
CA GLY A 360 67.65 -35.69 16.22
C GLY A 360 66.75 -34.80 17.04
N ALA A 361 65.76 -34.15 16.42
CA ALA A 361 64.90 -33.17 17.04
C ALA A 361 63.55 -33.74 17.53
N MET A 362 63.20 -34.93 17.13
CA MET A 362 61.98 -35.65 17.58
C MET A 362 62.23 -36.49 18.83
N THR A 363 61.40 -36.29 19.81
CA THR A 363 61.44 -37.11 21.05
C THR A 363 60.45 -38.26 21.03
N ALA A 364 59.31 -38.07 20.38
CA ALA A 364 58.29 -39.10 20.21
C ALA A 364 57.43 -38.81 18.96
N ALA A 365 56.84 -39.87 18.39
CA ALA A 365 55.85 -39.77 17.32
C ALA A 365 54.73 -40.76 17.56
N GLU A 366 53.52 -40.27 17.65
CA GLU A 366 52.29 -41.04 17.85
C GLU A 366 51.44 -40.96 16.60
N TYR A 367 50.91 -42.09 16.13
CA TYR A 367 49.99 -42.10 14.99
C TYR A 367 48.58 -42.45 15.45
N ARG A 368 47.63 -41.60 15.14
CA ARG A 368 46.22 -41.80 15.42
C ARG A 368 45.35 -41.26 14.31
N ASP A 369 44.41 -42.05 13.81
CA ASP A 369 43.38 -41.65 12.84
C ASP A 369 43.92 -40.93 11.58
N GLY A 370 44.97 -41.46 10.97
CA GLY A 370 45.55 -40.87 9.76
C GLY A 370 46.37 -39.61 10.01
N ARG A 371 46.70 -39.30 11.24
CA ARG A 371 47.51 -38.15 11.65
C ARG A 371 48.69 -38.59 12.49
N LEU A 372 49.83 -37.93 12.27
CA LEU A 372 51.03 -38.17 13.05
C LEU A 372 51.21 -36.98 14.02
N VAL A 373 51.17 -37.28 15.32
CA VAL A 373 51.46 -36.32 16.37
C VAL A 373 52.94 -36.44 16.71
N VAL A 374 53.70 -35.36 16.53
CA VAL A 374 55.16 -35.38 16.70
C VAL A 374 55.51 -34.46 17.85
N HIS A 375 56.28 -35.02 18.81
CA HIS A 375 56.86 -34.25 19.90
C HIS A 375 58.30 -33.86 19.55
N PHE A 376 58.61 -32.58 19.68
CA PHE A 376 59.93 -32.02 19.40
C PHE A 376 60.70 -31.66 20.67
N ILE A 377 61.98 -31.47 20.54
CA ILE A 377 62.78 -30.87 21.61
C ILE A 377 62.40 -29.39 21.72
N PRO A 378 62.03 -28.88 22.93
CA PRO A 378 61.51 -27.53 23.08
C PRO A 378 62.46 -26.43 22.55
N ALA A 379 63.76 -26.57 22.73
CA ALA A 379 64.73 -25.60 22.25
C ALA A 379 64.73 -25.37 20.73
N LEU A 380 64.34 -26.36 19.94
CA LEU A 380 64.34 -26.27 18.50
C LEU A 380 63.09 -25.48 17.99
N VAL A 381 61.96 -25.69 18.60
CA VAL A 381 60.66 -25.09 18.17
C VAL A 381 60.52 -23.67 18.63
N GLN A 382 61.32 -23.25 19.64
CA GLN A 382 61.32 -21.88 20.16
C GLN A 382 62.26 -20.95 19.36
N ALA A 383 63.13 -21.49 18.50
CA ALA A 383 63.97 -20.65 17.66
C ALA A 383 63.16 -19.88 16.62
N ALA A 384 63.43 -18.60 16.47
CA ALA A 384 62.65 -17.72 15.57
C ALA A 384 62.78 -18.20 14.11
N GLY A 385 61.60 -18.32 13.43
CA GLY A 385 61.49 -18.71 12.02
C GLY A 385 61.52 -20.22 11.72
N VAL A 386 61.88 -21.08 12.68
CA VAL A 386 62.00 -22.54 12.44
C VAL A 386 60.63 -23.18 12.17
N ARG A 387 59.57 -22.75 12.84
CA ARG A 387 58.20 -23.26 12.61
C ARG A 387 57.71 -22.97 11.20
N GLU A 388 57.91 -21.76 10.71
CA GLU A 388 57.51 -21.34 9.36
C GLU A 388 58.31 -22.11 8.31
N GLN A 389 59.59 -22.32 8.53
CA GLN A 389 60.43 -23.14 7.67
C GLN A 389 59.95 -24.60 7.61
N MET A 390 59.61 -25.19 8.77
CA MET A 390 59.10 -26.55 8.85
C MET A 390 57.74 -26.69 8.15
N GLN A 391 56.83 -25.71 8.32
CA GLN A 391 55.56 -25.68 7.61
C GLN A 391 55.73 -25.53 6.09
N ALA A 392 56.62 -24.65 5.66
CA ALA A 392 56.90 -24.44 4.26
C ALA A 392 57.53 -25.68 3.62
N ALA A 393 58.46 -26.39 4.31
CA ALA A 393 59.06 -27.62 3.86
C ALA A 393 58.02 -28.76 3.79
N ALA A 394 57.17 -28.89 4.79
CA ALA A 394 56.11 -29.90 4.79
C ALA A 394 55.10 -29.70 3.64
N ARG A 395 54.69 -28.47 3.34
CA ARG A 395 53.84 -28.19 2.19
C ARG A 395 54.44 -28.63 0.85
N ARG A 396 55.74 -28.52 0.67
CA ARG A 396 56.45 -28.99 -0.54
C ARG A 396 56.37 -30.51 -0.73
N THR A 397 56.22 -31.27 0.37
CA THR A 397 56.09 -32.72 0.35
C THR A 397 54.63 -33.21 0.47
N GLY A 398 53.64 -32.28 0.32
CA GLY A 398 52.23 -32.60 0.38
C GLY A 398 51.72 -32.90 1.81
N LEU A 399 52.35 -32.29 2.81
CA LEU A 399 51.98 -32.44 4.22
C LEU A 399 51.53 -31.10 4.82
N LYS A 400 50.59 -31.17 5.76
CA LYS A 400 50.16 -30.07 6.59
C LYS A 400 50.67 -30.25 8.01
N ILE A 401 51.38 -29.28 8.56
CA ILE A 401 51.83 -29.27 9.96
C ILE A 401 51.05 -28.19 10.71
N GLU A 402 50.40 -28.58 11.80
CA GLU A 402 49.71 -27.72 12.72
C GLU A 402 50.32 -27.83 14.13
N PHE A 403 50.80 -26.73 14.69
CA PHE A 403 51.29 -26.69 16.06
C PHE A 403 50.12 -26.42 17.02
N ALA A 404 50.02 -27.15 18.13
CA ALA A 404 48.90 -27.13 19.05
C ALA A 404 48.72 -25.74 19.70
N GLN A 405 49.83 -25.12 20.20
CA GLN A 405 49.84 -23.76 20.75
C GLN A 405 51.17 -23.04 20.48
N PRO A 406 51.18 -21.69 20.54
CA PRO A 406 52.45 -20.96 20.46
C PRO A 406 53.33 -21.29 21.68
N GLY A 407 54.44 -22.02 21.45
CA GLY A 407 55.38 -22.42 22.50
C GLY A 407 55.39 -23.91 22.84
N GLU A 408 54.32 -24.65 22.51
CA GLU A 408 54.31 -26.11 22.70
C GLU A 408 55.17 -26.83 21.67
N PRO A 409 55.93 -27.84 22.12
CA PRO A 409 56.79 -28.61 21.25
C PRO A 409 56.07 -29.80 20.57
N VAL A 410 54.75 -29.64 20.32
CA VAL A 410 53.88 -30.67 19.73
C VAL A 410 53.29 -30.16 18.44
N ALA A 411 53.39 -30.96 17.37
CA ALA A 411 52.74 -30.68 16.12
C ALA A 411 51.99 -31.88 15.57
N THR A 412 50.86 -31.61 14.92
CA THR A 412 50.06 -32.63 14.21
C THR A 412 50.37 -32.51 12.72
N VAL A 413 50.75 -33.65 12.13
CA VAL A 413 51.08 -33.78 10.70
C VAL A 413 50.01 -34.62 10.02
N SER A 414 49.45 -34.11 8.93
CA SER A 414 48.48 -34.82 8.07
C SER A 414 48.85 -34.70 6.61
N ALA A 415 48.41 -35.63 5.79
CA ALA A 415 48.48 -35.47 4.36
C ALA A 415 47.51 -34.34 3.90
N LEU A 416 47.99 -33.53 2.90
CA LEU A 416 47.19 -32.47 2.27
C LEU A 416 46.13 -33.07 1.38
#